data_67ae4df49307af3895efa868655c8ea3
#
_entry.id   67ae4df49307af3895efa868655c8ea3
#
_cell.length_a   1.000
_cell.length_b   1.000
_cell.length_c   1.000
_cell.angle_alpha   90.00
_cell.angle_beta   90.00
_cell.angle_gamma   90.00
#
_symmetry.space_group_name_H-M   'P 1'
#
loop_
_entity.id
_entity.type
_entity.pdbx_description
1 polymer ?
#
loop_
_entity_poly.entity_id
_entity_poly.type
_entity_poly.pdbx_seq_one_letter_code
_entity_poly.pdbx_strand_id
1 'polypeptide(L)'
;MSPLKSFRDQLGKLQRLAQPYFLPLDNGASGWAFGLLLVALLAVVVGFTLLLLTGAVGLSGLLIPELRDRFLPGVPQQVNAIWQSPLGPVVMVMSAAGLLAFGAFRHRLREGRWLPWLLLGVIMLLILVINGINVGISFVARNIENALVGYKAEEFWKIVAIYAFCLVLALPIRALQSYLIPKLGLLWREWLTGRLLGRYLTNRAYYILNPNDEGQEQIDNPDQRISQDAASFTGTSLTVAVEVISALLTFVSFIFVLLTISTKLATWLLVYSLAGTAVIIFASRKLVELNYQQLRLEANFRYGLVHIRDNAESIAFYRGERQEEREADRRLGGAIKNYNRLIVWEAVITVIQRSYDYFSRFLPWLVIAPIYFAKEVDFGVFGQASIAFSQVLFSVSYIVNNIDRLAAFSASISRLEGFQSKVDLISQAQQPSPPAQPAGLRGLQGLSGSGPAGSAAAAVSAATAADSAGAAAIVLRHVDLVPPGGNRALVRDLSLTVGPRQRLLVVGPSGCGKTSFLRL
;
A
#
# COMPACT_ATOMS: atom_id res chain seq x y z
N MET A 1 -5.13 17.38 -12.93
CA MET A 1 -4.86 17.56 -11.47
C MET A 1 -3.37 17.69 -11.25
N SER A 2 -2.91 18.59 -10.37
CA SER A 2 -1.47 18.64 -10.05
C SER A 2 -1.02 17.35 -9.37
N PRO A 3 0.20 16.83 -9.65
CA PRO A 3 0.70 15.58 -9.06
C PRO A 3 0.63 15.55 -7.52
N LEU A 4 0.82 16.70 -6.86
CA LEU A 4 0.70 16.86 -5.40
C LEU A 4 -0.73 16.67 -4.89
N LYS A 5 -1.75 17.10 -5.64
CA LYS A 5 -3.16 16.89 -5.29
C LYS A 5 -3.54 15.40 -5.36
N SER A 6 -3.07 14.72 -6.42
CA SER A 6 -3.27 13.28 -6.59
C SER A 6 -2.60 12.46 -5.48
N PHE A 7 -1.36 12.81 -5.10
CA PHE A 7 -0.64 12.12 -4.02
C PHE A 7 -1.32 12.30 -2.65
N ARG A 8 -1.76 13.52 -2.33
CA ARG A 8 -2.50 13.81 -1.09
C ARG A 8 -3.83 13.05 -1.02
N ASP A 9 -4.54 12.92 -2.14
CA ASP A 9 -5.78 12.15 -2.22
C ASP A 9 -5.52 10.66 -1.95
N GLN A 10 -4.47 10.08 -2.56
CA GLN A 10 -4.09 8.70 -2.33
C GLN A 10 -3.69 8.42 -0.88
N LEU A 11 -2.94 9.33 -0.24
CA LEU A 11 -2.62 9.22 1.18
C LEU A 11 -3.87 9.26 2.06
N GLY A 12 -4.85 10.12 1.73
CA GLY A 12 -6.12 10.17 2.45
C GLY A 12 -6.93 8.88 2.31
N LYS A 13 -6.94 8.25 1.13
CA LYS A 13 -7.57 6.95 0.89
C LYS A 13 -6.87 5.84 1.65
N LEU A 14 -5.53 5.79 1.58
CA LEU A 14 -4.72 4.85 2.34
C LEU A 14 -5.01 4.93 3.84
N GLN A 15 -5.05 6.15 4.38
CA GLN A 15 -5.33 6.39 5.79
C GLN A 15 -6.72 5.90 6.19
N ARG A 16 -7.77 6.18 5.40
CA ARG A 16 -9.14 5.70 5.66
C ARG A 16 -9.24 4.17 5.69
N LEU A 17 -8.48 3.48 4.84
CA LEU A 17 -8.44 2.02 4.79
C LEU A 17 -7.61 1.39 5.91
N ALA A 18 -6.48 2.01 6.27
CA ALA A 18 -5.55 1.48 7.27
C ALA A 18 -5.98 1.76 8.72
N GLN A 19 -6.46 2.97 8.97
CA GLN A 19 -6.78 3.47 10.30
C GLN A 19 -7.73 2.55 11.10
N PRO A 20 -8.84 2.01 10.57
CA PRO A 20 -9.75 1.19 11.36
C PRO A 20 -9.14 -0.11 11.88
N TYR A 21 -8.06 -0.60 11.27
CA TYR A 21 -7.33 -1.76 11.77
C TYR A 21 -6.50 -1.44 13.00
N PHE A 22 -5.76 -0.33 12.96
CA PHE A 22 -4.86 0.07 14.05
C PHE A 22 -5.61 0.84 15.15
N LEU A 23 -6.56 1.71 14.77
CA LEU A 23 -7.29 2.56 15.71
C LEU A 23 -8.78 2.64 15.31
N PRO A 24 -9.66 1.88 15.98
CA PRO A 24 -11.09 1.87 15.70
C PRO A 24 -11.76 3.13 16.26
N LEU A 25 -11.69 4.24 15.54
CA LEU A 25 -12.38 5.49 15.83
C LEU A 25 -13.32 5.82 14.69
N ASP A 26 -14.60 6.03 14.98
CA ASP A 26 -15.63 6.32 13.97
C ASP A 26 -15.83 7.82 13.73
N ASN A 27 -15.10 8.71 14.40
CA ASN A 27 -15.27 10.15 14.34
C ASN A 27 -14.20 10.84 13.48
N GLY A 28 -14.52 11.99 12.87
CA GLY A 28 -13.62 12.78 12.01
C GLY A 28 -12.27 13.21 12.64
N ALA A 29 -12.15 13.16 13.98
CA ALA A 29 -10.89 13.37 14.71
C ALA A 29 -9.90 12.19 14.61
N SER A 30 -10.29 11.10 13.97
CA SER A 30 -9.56 9.83 13.99
C SER A 30 -8.27 9.84 13.17
N GLY A 31 -8.21 10.65 12.11
CA GLY A 31 -7.05 10.68 11.21
C GLY A 31 -5.80 11.28 11.85
N TRP A 32 -5.93 12.38 12.55
CA TRP A 32 -4.80 12.99 13.25
C TRP A 32 -4.35 12.17 14.46
N ALA A 33 -5.29 11.50 15.17
CA ALA A 33 -4.97 10.61 16.28
C ALA A 33 -4.15 9.39 15.82
N PHE A 34 -4.47 8.80 14.67
CA PHE A 34 -3.68 7.75 14.06
C PHE A 34 -2.27 8.24 13.68
N GLY A 35 -2.16 9.41 13.04
CA GLY A 35 -0.87 10.02 12.73
C GLY A 35 -0.05 10.33 14.00
N LEU A 36 -0.69 10.85 15.04
CA LEU A 36 -0.04 11.11 16.33
C LEU A 36 0.50 9.82 16.97
N LEU A 37 -0.26 8.72 16.95
CA LEU A 37 0.20 7.43 17.48
C LEU A 37 1.35 6.84 16.65
N LEU A 38 1.38 7.05 15.33
CA LEU A 38 2.53 6.65 14.50
C LEU A 38 3.80 7.43 14.86
N VAL A 39 3.68 8.75 15.05
CA VAL A 39 4.80 9.61 15.50
C VAL A 39 5.22 9.22 16.92
N ALA A 40 4.26 8.96 17.80
CA ALA A 40 4.51 8.49 19.16
C ALA A 40 5.27 7.14 19.16
N LEU A 41 4.85 6.19 18.31
CA LEU A 41 5.54 4.92 18.15
C LEU A 41 6.98 5.11 17.68
N LEU A 42 7.19 5.95 16.67
CA LEU A 42 8.54 6.27 16.18
C LEU A 42 9.40 6.86 17.29
N ALA A 43 8.89 7.82 18.06
CA ALA A 43 9.61 8.43 19.19
C ALA A 43 9.99 7.40 20.26
N VAL A 44 9.05 6.51 20.63
CA VAL A 44 9.30 5.42 21.59
C VAL A 44 10.39 4.48 21.08
N VAL A 45 10.32 4.07 19.83
CA VAL A 45 11.30 3.15 19.22
C VAL A 45 12.67 3.80 19.13
N VAL A 46 12.76 5.07 18.72
CA VAL A 46 14.05 5.82 18.66
C VAL A 46 14.65 5.95 20.06
N GLY A 47 13.87 6.32 21.07
CA GLY A 47 14.36 6.40 22.45
C GLY A 47 14.80 5.06 23.02
N PHE A 48 14.04 3.99 22.74
CA PHE A 48 14.42 2.64 23.14
C PHE A 48 15.71 2.19 22.44
N THR A 49 15.88 2.51 21.16
CA THR A 49 17.13 2.23 20.41
C THR A 49 18.32 2.98 21.02
N LEU A 50 18.14 4.25 21.41
CA LEU A 50 19.18 5.02 22.08
C LEU A 50 19.58 4.40 23.43
N LEU A 51 18.60 3.93 24.22
CA LEU A 51 18.85 3.22 25.46
C LEU A 51 19.58 1.90 25.25
N LEU A 52 19.17 1.11 24.25
CA LEU A 52 19.87 -0.13 23.88
C LEU A 52 21.31 0.13 23.45
N LEU A 53 21.55 1.16 22.64
CA LEU A 53 22.90 1.55 22.22
C LEU A 53 23.74 1.97 23.40
N THR A 54 23.21 2.79 24.31
CA THR A 54 23.91 3.22 25.54
C THR A 54 24.21 2.03 26.45
N GLY A 55 23.26 1.13 26.62
CA GLY A 55 23.42 -0.11 27.36
C GLY A 55 24.48 -1.03 26.75
N ALA A 56 24.49 -1.18 25.45
CA ALA A 56 25.48 -1.98 24.73
C ALA A 56 26.90 -1.41 24.86
N VAL A 57 27.05 -0.07 24.75
CA VAL A 57 28.32 0.63 24.97
C VAL A 57 28.77 0.50 26.41
N GLY A 58 27.86 0.63 27.38
CA GLY A 58 28.17 0.42 28.80
C GLY A 58 28.61 -1.01 29.12
N LEU A 59 27.86 -2.01 28.65
CA LEU A 59 28.18 -3.43 28.80
C LEU A 59 29.52 -3.80 28.14
N SER A 60 29.77 -3.33 26.92
CA SER A 60 31.06 -3.57 26.25
C SER A 60 32.23 -2.96 27.01
N GLY A 61 32.04 -1.83 27.70
CA GLY A 61 33.03 -1.23 28.57
C GLY A 61 33.31 -2.05 29.82
N LEU A 62 32.31 -2.78 30.33
CA LEU A 62 32.46 -3.64 31.51
C LEU A 62 33.06 -5.00 31.18
N LEU A 63 32.64 -5.60 30.06
CA LEU A 63 33.02 -6.97 29.69
C LEU A 63 34.32 -7.04 28.89
N ILE A 64 34.55 -6.09 27.97
CA ILE A 64 35.68 -6.12 27.04
C ILE A 64 36.17 -4.70 26.72
N PRO A 65 36.75 -3.98 27.72
CA PRO A 65 37.13 -2.57 27.56
C PRO A 65 38.18 -2.36 26.47
N GLU A 66 39.21 -3.24 26.41
CA GLU A 66 40.27 -3.16 25.40
C GLU A 66 39.73 -3.36 23.95
N LEU A 67 38.75 -4.24 23.78
CA LEU A 67 38.13 -4.49 22.49
C LEU A 67 37.28 -3.29 22.04
N ARG A 68 36.52 -2.69 22.97
CA ARG A 68 35.67 -1.52 22.70
C ARG A 68 36.47 -0.34 22.19
N ASP A 69 37.51 0.04 22.93
CA ASP A 69 38.29 1.28 22.68
C ASP A 69 39.19 1.11 21.43
N ARG A 70 39.58 -0.10 21.14
CA ARG A 70 40.40 -0.43 19.98
C ARG A 70 39.61 -0.61 18.68
N PHE A 71 38.36 -1.12 18.71
CA PHE A 71 37.57 -1.50 17.52
C PHE A 71 36.42 -0.55 17.21
N LEU A 72 35.92 0.17 18.19
CA LEU A 72 34.93 1.22 18.05
C LEU A 72 35.44 2.56 18.61
N PRO A 73 36.61 3.02 18.15
CA PRO A 73 37.16 4.28 18.64
C PRO A 73 36.17 5.41 18.28
N GLY A 74 35.69 6.14 19.26
CA GLY A 74 34.77 7.24 19.07
C GLY A 74 33.29 6.91 19.26
N VAL A 75 32.83 5.64 19.21
CA VAL A 75 31.42 5.31 19.47
C VAL A 75 30.99 5.68 20.89
N PRO A 76 31.76 5.36 21.95
CA PRO A 76 31.43 5.82 23.29
C PRO A 76 31.39 7.35 23.42
N GLN A 77 32.32 8.04 22.73
CA GLN A 77 32.38 9.50 22.72
C GLN A 77 31.17 10.10 22.00
N GLN A 78 30.74 9.53 20.87
CA GLN A 78 29.57 9.97 20.15
C GLN A 78 28.25 9.71 20.91
N VAL A 79 28.12 8.56 21.57
CA VAL A 79 26.98 8.27 22.46
C VAL A 79 26.95 9.26 23.62
N ASN A 80 28.08 9.52 24.26
CA ASN A 80 28.17 10.52 25.33
C ASN A 80 27.87 11.94 24.81
N ALA A 81 28.34 12.29 23.61
CA ALA A 81 28.04 13.57 22.97
C ALA A 81 26.53 13.75 22.69
N ILE A 82 25.81 12.68 22.31
CA ILE A 82 24.34 12.71 22.17
C ILE A 82 23.69 13.03 23.53
N TRP A 83 24.15 12.42 24.62
CA TRP A 83 23.59 12.67 25.93
C TRP A 83 23.96 14.05 26.51
N GLN A 84 25.12 14.58 26.16
CA GLN A 84 25.55 15.93 26.53
C GLN A 84 24.92 17.02 25.67
N SER A 85 24.46 16.66 24.47
CA SER A 85 23.71 17.55 23.58
C SER A 85 22.24 17.64 24.01
N PRO A 86 21.50 18.67 23.59
CA PRO A 86 20.05 18.74 23.83
C PRO A 86 19.26 17.61 23.15
N LEU A 87 19.85 16.88 22.22
CA LEU A 87 19.18 15.80 21.46
C LEU A 87 18.81 14.60 22.34
N GLY A 88 19.70 14.17 23.24
CA GLY A 88 19.45 13.03 24.13
C GLY A 88 18.22 13.25 25.02
N PRO A 89 18.20 14.32 25.86
CA PRO A 89 17.03 14.65 26.66
C PRO A 89 15.76 14.86 25.85
N VAL A 90 15.84 15.54 24.69
CA VAL A 90 14.67 15.74 23.80
C VAL A 90 14.09 14.41 23.31
N VAL A 91 14.93 13.48 22.86
CA VAL A 91 14.49 12.13 22.42
C VAL A 91 13.82 11.40 23.58
N MET A 92 14.35 11.47 24.79
CA MET A 92 13.75 10.81 25.96
C MET A 92 12.41 11.44 26.37
N VAL A 93 12.30 12.76 26.32
CA VAL A 93 11.02 13.46 26.58
C VAL A 93 9.99 13.09 25.51
N MET A 94 10.36 13.07 24.23
CA MET A 94 9.47 12.64 23.16
C MET A 94 9.05 11.18 23.31
N SER A 95 9.94 10.29 23.74
CA SER A 95 9.63 8.88 24.00
C SER A 95 8.67 8.73 25.17
N ALA A 96 8.90 9.47 26.27
CA ALA A 96 7.98 9.49 27.41
C ALA A 96 6.59 10.04 27.00
N ALA A 97 6.54 11.12 26.23
CA ALA A 97 5.28 11.65 25.68
C ALA A 97 4.59 10.63 24.76
N GLY A 98 5.34 9.88 23.96
CA GLY A 98 4.84 8.78 23.14
C GLY A 98 4.20 7.67 23.99
N LEU A 99 4.85 7.23 25.05
CA LEU A 99 4.29 6.25 25.99
C LEU A 99 3.02 6.76 26.68
N LEU A 100 2.99 8.03 27.07
CA LEU A 100 1.78 8.67 27.63
C LEU A 100 0.65 8.73 26.60
N ALA A 101 0.94 9.00 25.32
CA ALA A 101 -0.05 8.96 24.25
C ALA A 101 -0.66 7.55 24.10
N PHE A 102 0.15 6.49 24.10
CA PHE A 102 -0.37 5.11 24.10
C PHE A 102 -1.16 4.80 25.37
N GLY A 103 -0.75 5.32 26.52
CA GLY A 103 -1.47 5.22 27.78
C GLY A 103 -2.87 5.88 27.72
N ALA A 104 -2.96 7.07 27.12
CA ALA A 104 -4.22 7.77 26.93
C ALA A 104 -5.20 7.01 26.03
N PHE A 105 -4.70 6.33 25.01
CA PHE A 105 -5.52 5.53 24.08
C PHE A 105 -5.71 4.07 24.54
N ARG A 106 -5.19 3.67 25.72
CA ARG A 106 -5.20 2.26 26.20
C ARG A 106 -6.58 1.60 26.19
N HIS A 107 -7.64 2.33 26.56
CA HIS A 107 -9.00 1.79 26.57
C HIS A 107 -9.49 1.41 25.17
N ARG A 108 -9.12 2.16 24.16
CA ARG A 108 -9.51 1.92 22.75
C ARG A 108 -8.65 0.85 22.07
N LEU A 109 -7.44 0.61 22.61
CA LEU A 109 -6.54 -0.44 22.15
C LEU A 109 -6.79 -1.79 22.85
N ARG A 110 -7.65 -1.84 23.89
CA ARG A 110 -7.88 -3.03 24.73
C ARG A 110 -8.51 -4.21 23.98
N GLU A 111 -9.22 -3.98 22.89
CA GLU A 111 -9.92 -5.01 22.11
C GLU A 111 -8.99 -5.79 21.14
N GLY A 112 -7.83 -6.23 21.63
CA GLY A 112 -6.85 -6.99 20.81
C GLY A 112 -6.01 -6.16 19.83
N ARG A 113 -6.09 -4.83 19.92
CA ARG A 113 -5.39 -3.90 19.00
C ARG A 113 -3.94 -3.61 19.40
N TRP A 114 -3.47 -4.07 20.53
CA TRP A 114 -2.09 -3.95 20.97
C TRP A 114 -1.11 -4.72 20.10
N LEU A 115 -1.51 -5.90 19.63
CA LEU A 115 -0.63 -6.76 18.84
C LEU A 115 -0.15 -6.11 17.53
N PRO A 116 -1.01 -5.50 16.70
CA PRO A 116 -0.57 -4.75 15.51
C PRO A 116 0.44 -3.65 15.83
N TRP A 117 0.22 -2.86 16.87
CA TRP A 117 1.14 -1.78 17.29
C TRP A 117 2.47 -2.33 17.81
N LEU A 118 2.44 -3.40 18.60
CA LEU A 118 3.63 -4.06 19.10
C LEU A 118 4.46 -4.63 17.94
N LEU A 119 3.84 -5.34 17.00
CA LEU A 119 4.52 -5.87 15.83
C LEU A 119 5.12 -4.76 14.97
N LEU A 120 4.38 -3.69 14.74
CA LEU A 120 4.88 -2.52 14.00
C LEU A 120 6.07 -1.87 14.72
N GLY A 121 6.01 -1.73 16.06
CA GLY A 121 7.10 -1.22 16.88
C GLY A 121 8.36 -2.09 16.81
N VAL A 122 8.19 -3.41 16.88
CA VAL A 122 9.31 -4.36 16.73
C VAL A 122 9.90 -4.28 15.33
N ILE A 123 9.08 -4.20 14.27
CA ILE A 123 9.56 -4.04 12.89
C ILE A 123 10.37 -2.75 12.76
N MET A 124 9.90 -1.62 13.28
CA MET A 124 10.63 -0.35 13.26
C MET A 124 11.95 -0.43 14.04
N LEU A 125 11.96 -1.09 15.21
CA LEU A 125 13.18 -1.33 15.98
C LEU A 125 14.19 -2.15 15.16
N LEU A 126 13.75 -3.23 14.52
CA LEU A 126 14.63 -4.06 13.69
C LEU A 126 15.22 -3.28 12.52
N ILE A 127 14.45 -2.37 11.90
CA ILE A 127 14.95 -1.49 10.84
C ILE A 127 16.07 -0.60 11.37
N LEU A 128 15.90 0.03 12.53
CA LEU A 128 16.92 0.88 13.15
C LEU A 128 18.17 0.08 13.52
N VAL A 129 18.01 -1.10 14.10
CA VAL A 129 19.13 -1.97 14.47
C VAL A 129 19.91 -2.42 13.23
N ILE A 130 19.22 -2.86 12.16
CA ILE A 130 19.87 -3.25 10.90
C ILE A 130 20.61 -2.07 10.28
N ASN A 131 19.99 -0.87 10.28
CA ASN A 131 20.64 0.32 9.77
C ASN A 131 21.89 0.67 10.59
N GLY A 132 21.82 0.59 11.92
CA GLY A 132 22.97 0.76 12.81
C GLY A 132 24.09 -0.25 12.54
N ILE A 133 23.75 -1.54 12.33
CA ILE A 133 24.72 -2.57 11.96
C ILE A 133 25.38 -2.23 10.61
N ASN A 134 24.61 -1.80 9.60
CA ASN A 134 25.14 -1.43 8.28
C ASN A 134 26.12 -0.24 8.38
N VAL A 135 25.78 0.77 9.19
CA VAL A 135 26.69 1.89 9.49
C VAL A 135 27.95 1.38 10.20
N GLY A 136 27.81 0.55 11.24
CA GLY A 136 28.93 -0.07 11.95
C GLY A 136 29.85 -0.88 11.00
N ILE A 137 29.27 -1.67 10.11
CA ILE A 137 30.01 -2.43 9.10
C ILE A 137 30.85 -1.50 8.20
N SER A 138 30.38 -0.29 7.86
CA SER A 138 31.15 0.66 7.05
C SER A 138 32.41 1.16 7.77
N PHE A 139 32.34 1.38 9.10
CA PHE A 139 33.50 1.74 9.92
C PHE A 139 34.47 0.55 10.09
N VAL A 140 33.94 -0.66 10.28
CA VAL A 140 34.76 -1.87 10.38
C VAL A 140 35.50 -2.13 9.07
N ALA A 141 34.84 -1.95 7.91
CA ALA A 141 35.46 -2.05 6.59
C ALA A 141 36.63 -1.08 6.42
N ARG A 142 36.45 0.19 6.86
CA ARG A 142 37.54 1.17 6.90
C ARG A 142 38.75 0.68 7.69
N ASN A 143 38.51 0.11 8.87
CA ASN A 143 39.60 -0.38 9.73
C ASN A 143 40.30 -1.62 9.14
N ILE A 144 39.57 -2.50 8.43
CA ILE A 144 40.14 -3.63 7.69
C ILE A 144 41.13 -3.13 6.64
N GLU A 145 40.70 -2.15 5.83
CA GLU A 145 41.54 -1.59 4.77
C GLU A 145 42.78 -0.89 5.34
N ASN A 146 42.64 -0.14 6.43
CA ASN A 146 43.76 0.50 7.12
C ASN A 146 44.77 -0.51 7.70
N ALA A 147 44.28 -1.63 8.27
CA ALA A 147 45.15 -2.69 8.79
C ALA A 147 45.92 -3.40 7.66
N LEU A 148 45.27 -3.59 6.50
CA LEU A 148 45.90 -4.16 5.30
C LEU A 148 47.03 -3.28 4.77
N VAL A 149 46.76 -1.99 4.57
CA VAL A 149 47.77 -1.02 4.07
C VAL A 149 48.90 -0.84 5.07
N GLY A 150 48.57 -0.92 6.39
CA GLY A 150 49.57 -0.86 7.45
C GLY A 150 50.35 -2.16 7.70
N TYR A 151 50.11 -3.23 6.91
CA TYR A 151 50.74 -4.57 7.08
C TYR A 151 50.60 -5.15 8.50
N LYS A 152 49.48 -4.83 9.18
CA LYS A 152 49.23 -5.24 10.58
C LYS A 152 48.38 -6.52 10.61
N ALA A 153 48.99 -7.68 10.37
CA ALA A 153 48.28 -8.94 10.25
C ALA A 153 47.46 -9.33 11.48
N GLU A 154 47.95 -9.10 12.70
CA GLU A 154 47.22 -9.43 13.93
C GLU A 154 45.96 -8.56 14.10
N GLU A 155 46.07 -7.26 13.83
CA GLU A 155 44.93 -6.33 13.86
C GLU A 155 43.89 -6.68 12.78
N PHE A 156 44.34 -7.00 11.57
CA PHE A 156 43.50 -7.43 10.47
C PHE A 156 42.60 -8.60 10.85
N TRP A 157 43.15 -9.70 11.35
CA TRP A 157 42.38 -10.88 11.71
C TRP A 157 41.39 -10.62 12.86
N LYS A 158 41.74 -9.78 13.82
CA LYS A 158 40.83 -9.36 14.90
C LYS A 158 39.63 -8.58 14.33
N ILE A 159 39.88 -7.65 13.41
CA ILE A 159 38.82 -6.84 12.80
C ILE A 159 37.95 -7.69 11.89
N VAL A 160 38.51 -8.63 11.13
CA VAL A 160 37.77 -9.60 10.31
C VAL A 160 36.83 -10.45 11.18
N ALA A 161 37.29 -10.89 12.37
CA ALA A 161 36.44 -11.64 13.29
C ALA A 161 35.23 -10.80 13.77
N ILE A 162 35.44 -9.50 14.04
CA ILE A 162 34.33 -8.58 14.39
C ILE A 162 33.37 -8.38 13.23
N TYR A 163 33.90 -8.21 12.00
CA TYR A 163 33.09 -8.12 10.81
C TYR A 163 32.20 -9.37 10.63
N ALA A 164 32.81 -10.55 10.79
CA ALA A 164 32.08 -11.83 10.73
C ALA A 164 31.01 -11.91 11.83
N PHE A 165 31.32 -11.48 13.05
CA PHE A 165 30.35 -11.42 14.16
C PHE A 165 29.18 -10.50 13.84
N CYS A 166 29.43 -9.29 13.30
CA CYS A 166 28.37 -8.38 12.87
C CYS A 166 27.47 -9.01 11.80
N LEU A 167 28.03 -9.75 10.83
CA LEU A 167 27.25 -10.45 9.82
C LEU A 167 26.39 -11.56 10.44
N VAL A 168 26.98 -12.38 11.32
CA VAL A 168 26.24 -13.45 12.02
C VAL A 168 25.11 -12.88 12.86
N LEU A 169 25.31 -11.75 13.52
CA LEU A 169 24.27 -11.07 14.29
C LEU A 169 23.16 -10.47 13.40
N ALA A 170 23.51 -9.97 12.23
CA ALA A 170 22.56 -9.37 11.29
C ALA A 170 21.60 -10.42 10.69
N LEU A 171 22.04 -11.68 10.51
CA LEU A 171 21.23 -12.73 9.87
C LEU A 171 19.91 -13.05 10.61
N PRO A 172 19.91 -13.36 11.93
CA PRO A 172 18.67 -13.64 12.65
C PRO A 172 17.75 -12.41 12.71
N ILE A 173 18.31 -11.20 12.79
CA ILE A 173 17.55 -9.95 12.79
C ILE A 173 16.83 -9.78 11.46
N ARG A 174 17.52 -10.00 10.34
CA ARG A 174 16.90 -9.97 9.01
C ARG A 174 15.87 -11.08 8.81
N ALA A 175 16.15 -12.28 9.27
CA ALA A 175 15.20 -13.39 9.22
C ALA A 175 13.93 -13.07 10.01
N LEU A 176 14.06 -12.51 11.22
CA LEU A 176 12.93 -12.07 12.04
C LEU A 176 12.13 -10.96 11.34
N GLN A 177 12.79 -9.97 10.74
CA GLN A 177 12.14 -8.91 9.96
C GLN A 177 11.37 -9.49 8.77
N SER A 178 11.98 -10.42 8.01
CA SER A 178 11.35 -11.10 6.86
C SER A 178 10.14 -11.94 7.27
N TYR A 179 10.07 -12.41 8.49
CA TYR A 179 8.92 -13.11 9.05
C TYR A 179 7.83 -12.16 9.57
N LEU A 180 8.21 -11.11 10.33
CA LEU A 180 7.25 -10.24 11.00
C LEU A 180 6.46 -9.36 10.04
N ILE A 181 7.07 -8.87 8.96
CA ILE A 181 6.39 -8.01 7.97
C ILE A 181 5.22 -8.76 7.30
N PRO A 182 5.42 -9.94 6.67
CA PRO A 182 4.31 -10.70 6.11
C PRO A 182 3.30 -11.17 7.17
N LYS A 183 3.76 -11.49 8.40
CA LYS A 183 2.87 -11.90 9.49
C LYS A 183 1.90 -10.79 9.89
N LEU A 184 2.38 -9.57 10.04
CA LEU A 184 1.52 -8.41 10.31
C LEU A 184 0.56 -8.17 9.12
N GLY A 185 1.04 -8.30 7.87
CA GLY A 185 0.22 -8.22 6.67
C GLY A 185 -0.90 -9.25 6.63
N LEU A 186 -0.60 -10.49 7.04
CA LEU A 186 -1.57 -11.57 7.11
C LEU A 186 -2.67 -11.30 8.16
N LEU A 187 -2.30 -10.86 9.36
CA LEU A 187 -3.25 -10.49 10.42
C LEU A 187 -4.14 -9.32 9.98
N TRP A 188 -3.56 -8.34 9.30
CA TRP A 188 -4.32 -7.23 8.75
C TRP A 188 -5.27 -7.67 7.63
N ARG A 189 -4.81 -8.55 6.72
CA ARG A 189 -5.64 -9.15 5.68
C ARG A 189 -6.82 -9.92 6.24
N GLU A 190 -6.60 -10.78 7.22
CA GLU A 190 -7.65 -11.56 7.89
C GLU A 190 -8.76 -10.63 8.42
N TRP A 191 -8.37 -9.60 9.16
CA TRP A 191 -9.30 -8.62 9.70
C TRP A 191 -10.02 -7.83 8.59
N LEU A 192 -9.29 -7.32 7.58
CA LEU A 192 -9.88 -6.51 6.52
C LEU A 192 -10.85 -7.31 5.67
N THR A 193 -10.46 -8.52 5.27
CA THR A 193 -11.31 -9.43 4.49
C THR A 193 -12.57 -9.82 5.26
N GLY A 194 -12.45 -10.16 6.54
CA GLY A 194 -13.59 -10.44 7.40
C GLY A 194 -14.54 -9.25 7.53
N ARG A 195 -14.01 -8.04 7.70
CA ARG A 195 -14.80 -6.80 7.76
C ARG A 195 -15.52 -6.51 6.43
N LEU A 196 -14.83 -6.63 5.30
CA LEU A 196 -15.43 -6.40 3.98
C LEU A 196 -16.51 -7.44 3.67
N LEU A 197 -16.25 -8.71 3.97
CA LEU A 197 -17.20 -9.79 3.77
C LEU A 197 -18.46 -9.61 4.66
N GLY A 198 -18.27 -9.28 5.93
CA GLY A 198 -19.39 -8.98 6.83
C GLY A 198 -20.27 -7.85 6.32
N ARG A 199 -19.67 -6.72 5.87
CA ARG A 199 -20.40 -5.58 5.29
C ARG A 199 -21.08 -5.93 3.97
N TYR A 200 -20.41 -6.70 3.11
CA TYR A 200 -20.95 -7.15 1.82
C TYR A 200 -22.20 -8.04 1.98
N LEU A 201 -22.23 -8.90 3.02
CA LEU A 201 -23.36 -9.76 3.32
C LEU A 201 -24.46 -9.06 4.13
N THR A 202 -24.15 -7.97 4.84
CA THR A 202 -25.12 -7.19 5.61
C THR A 202 -26.00 -6.36 4.65
N ASN A 203 -27.27 -6.18 5.01
CA ASN A 203 -28.22 -5.36 4.26
C ASN A 203 -28.35 -5.73 2.78
N ARG A 204 -28.18 -7.00 2.42
CA ARG A 204 -28.27 -7.50 1.04
C ARG A 204 -27.39 -6.71 0.04
N ALA A 205 -26.27 -6.12 0.47
CA ALA A 205 -25.40 -5.36 -0.41
C ALA A 205 -24.88 -6.20 -1.58
N TYR A 206 -24.65 -7.51 -1.36
CA TYR A 206 -24.30 -8.47 -2.42
C TYR A 206 -25.34 -8.56 -3.55
N TYR A 207 -26.60 -8.34 -3.23
CA TYR A 207 -27.69 -8.35 -4.21
C TYR A 207 -27.78 -7.04 -4.99
N ILE A 208 -27.62 -5.89 -4.31
CA ILE A 208 -27.67 -4.56 -4.93
C ILE A 208 -26.46 -4.30 -5.82
N LEU A 209 -25.28 -4.85 -5.46
CA LEU A 209 -24.04 -4.74 -6.21
C LEU A 209 -23.88 -5.81 -7.31
N ASN A 210 -24.97 -6.51 -7.67
CA ASN A 210 -24.91 -7.53 -8.70
C ASN A 210 -24.63 -6.89 -10.08
N PRO A 211 -23.56 -7.29 -10.80
CA PRO A 211 -23.17 -6.68 -12.08
C PRO A 211 -24.16 -6.90 -13.24
N ASN A 212 -25.16 -7.75 -13.04
CA ASN A 212 -26.17 -8.08 -14.08
C ASN A 212 -27.36 -7.09 -14.14
N ASP A 213 -27.44 -6.09 -13.27
CA ASP A 213 -28.48 -5.06 -13.33
C ASP A 213 -27.98 -3.86 -14.16
N GLU A 214 -28.52 -3.74 -15.37
CA GLU A 214 -28.31 -2.61 -16.28
C GLU A 214 -28.87 -1.32 -15.63
N GLY A 215 -28.03 -0.39 -15.23
CA GLY A 215 -28.49 0.96 -14.85
C GLY A 215 -27.83 1.66 -13.68
N GLN A 216 -26.99 1.03 -12.89
CA GLN A 216 -26.22 1.69 -11.82
C GLN A 216 -24.72 1.63 -12.12
N GLU A 217 -23.99 2.66 -11.65
CA GLU A 217 -22.51 2.66 -11.70
C GLU A 217 -21.96 1.36 -11.09
N GLN A 218 -21.61 0.42 -11.96
CA GLN A 218 -21.24 -0.94 -11.59
C GLN A 218 -19.94 -0.96 -10.79
N ILE A 219 -19.92 -1.71 -9.69
CA ILE A 219 -18.65 -2.19 -9.14
C ILE A 219 -18.28 -3.45 -9.90
N ASP A 220 -17.21 -3.35 -10.66
CA ASP A 220 -16.64 -4.49 -11.34
C ASP A 220 -16.06 -5.48 -10.32
N ASN A 221 -16.55 -6.73 -10.35
CA ASN A 221 -16.04 -7.87 -9.61
C ASN A 221 -15.85 -7.67 -8.08
N PRO A 222 -16.92 -7.61 -7.26
CA PRO A 222 -16.84 -7.48 -5.79
C PRO A 222 -16.02 -8.59 -5.12
N ASP A 223 -16.06 -9.81 -5.67
CA ASP A 223 -15.27 -10.97 -5.24
C ASP A 223 -13.76 -10.71 -5.34
N GLN A 224 -13.31 -10.10 -6.43
CA GLN A 224 -11.91 -9.71 -6.62
C GLN A 224 -11.47 -8.62 -5.63
N ARG A 225 -12.37 -7.66 -5.30
CA ARG A 225 -12.07 -6.61 -4.30
C ARG A 225 -11.84 -7.19 -2.91
N ILE A 226 -12.73 -8.12 -2.48
CA ILE A 226 -12.66 -8.76 -1.16
C ILE A 226 -11.47 -9.73 -1.06
N SER A 227 -11.18 -10.47 -2.11
CA SER A 227 -10.14 -11.52 -2.09
C SER A 227 -8.75 -11.00 -2.46
N GLN A 228 -8.59 -10.42 -3.66
CA GLN A 228 -7.29 -10.08 -4.23
C GLN A 228 -6.83 -8.66 -3.87
N ASP A 229 -7.72 -7.64 -4.01
CA ASP A 229 -7.33 -6.28 -3.71
C ASP A 229 -7.07 -6.07 -2.21
N ALA A 230 -7.84 -6.72 -1.32
CA ALA A 230 -7.57 -6.70 0.12
C ALA A 230 -6.22 -7.35 0.47
N ALA A 231 -5.87 -8.48 -0.17
CA ALA A 231 -4.57 -9.14 0.02
C ALA A 231 -3.41 -8.28 -0.49
N SER A 232 -3.55 -7.74 -1.70
CA SER A 232 -2.54 -6.84 -2.30
C SER A 232 -2.36 -5.56 -1.47
N PHE A 233 -3.46 -4.95 -1.03
CA PHE A 233 -3.44 -3.73 -0.22
C PHE A 233 -2.68 -3.94 1.08
N THR A 234 -3.04 -4.94 1.89
CA THR A 234 -2.42 -5.14 3.21
C THR A 234 -0.95 -5.52 3.14
N GLY A 235 -0.57 -6.41 2.21
CA GLY A 235 0.82 -6.81 2.02
C GLY A 235 1.68 -5.68 1.45
N THR A 236 1.22 -5.01 0.39
CA THR A 236 2.00 -3.96 -0.26
C THR A 236 2.10 -2.70 0.60
N SER A 237 1.04 -2.31 1.34
CA SER A 237 1.09 -1.16 2.26
C SER A 237 2.22 -1.27 3.27
N LEU A 238 2.32 -2.42 3.95
CA LEU A 238 3.36 -2.65 4.95
C LEU A 238 4.74 -2.70 4.32
N THR A 239 4.89 -3.42 3.21
CA THR A 239 6.19 -3.54 2.54
C THR A 239 6.68 -2.16 2.06
N VAL A 240 5.82 -1.38 1.39
CA VAL A 240 6.17 -0.03 0.92
C VAL A 240 6.49 0.90 2.11
N ALA A 241 5.68 0.87 3.17
CA ALA A 241 5.95 1.70 4.34
C ALA A 241 7.29 1.36 4.99
N VAL A 242 7.59 0.08 5.20
CA VAL A 242 8.86 -0.40 5.78
C VAL A 242 10.05 -0.03 4.89
N GLU A 243 9.94 -0.25 3.57
CA GLU A 243 11.02 0.04 2.63
C GLU A 243 11.28 1.54 2.49
N VAL A 244 10.24 2.39 2.48
CA VAL A 244 10.40 3.86 2.47
C VAL A 244 11.04 4.35 3.76
N ILE A 245 10.58 3.87 4.92
CA ILE A 245 11.18 4.24 6.22
C ILE A 245 12.65 3.79 6.26
N SER A 246 12.94 2.56 5.84
CA SER A 246 14.31 2.03 5.76
C SER A 246 15.19 2.86 4.82
N ALA A 247 14.69 3.23 3.64
CA ALA A 247 15.42 4.07 2.70
C ALA A 247 15.72 5.47 3.27
N LEU A 248 14.74 6.10 3.93
CA LEU A 248 14.93 7.40 4.58
C LEU A 248 15.97 7.33 5.71
N LEU A 249 15.90 6.31 6.57
CA LEU A 249 16.86 6.11 7.65
C LEU A 249 18.27 5.86 7.11
N THR A 250 18.39 5.00 6.08
CA THR A 250 19.65 4.72 5.41
C THR A 250 20.23 5.99 4.77
N PHE A 251 19.39 6.76 4.07
CA PHE A 251 19.80 8.04 3.49
C PHE A 251 20.37 8.99 4.54
N VAL A 252 19.60 9.24 5.63
CA VAL A 252 20.03 10.16 6.69
C VAL A 252 21.32 9.67 7.37
N SER A 253 21.40 8.37 7.69
CA SER A 253 22.57 7.83 8.39
C SER A 253 23.83 7.90 7.54
N PHE A 254 23.75 7.50 6.27
CA PHE A 254 24.93 7.46 5.41
C PHE A 254 25.32 8.82 4.83
N ILE A 255 24.36 9.76 4.64
CA ILE A 255 24.72 11.15 4.33
C ILE A 255 25.49 11.78 5.50
N PHE A 256 25.09 11.46 6.74
CA PHE A 256 25.83 11.91 7.92
C PHE A 256 27.26 11.31 7.97
N VAL A 257 27.41 10.00 7.68
CA VAL A 257 28.73 9.37 7.55
C VAL A 257 29.58 10.09 6.51
N LEU A 258 29.04 10.43 5.35
CA LEU A 258 29.76 11.15 4.30
C LEU A 258 30.15 12.58 4.71
N LEU A 259 29.27 13.27 5.44
CA LEU A 259 29.56 14.61 5.97
C LEU A 259 30.72 14.60 6.99
N THR A 260 30.88 13.53 7.77
CA THR A 260 32.04 13.37 8.67
C THR A 260 33.35 13.14 7.94
N ILE A 261 33.32 12.65 6.69
CA ILE A 261 34.49 12.45 5.85
C ILE A 261 34.83 13.73 5.08
N SER A 262 33.88 14.23 4.29
CA SER A 262 34.06 15.43 3.49
C SER A 262 32.71 16.02 3.04
N THR A 263 32.48 17.29 3.33
CA THR A 263 31.30 18.02 2.85
C THR A 263 31.25 18.07 1.32
N LYS A 264 32.40 18.17 0.65
CA LYS A 264 32.49 18.16 -0.81
C LYS A 264 31.99 16.84 -1.39
N LEU A 265 32.39 15.71 -0.77
CA LEU A 265 31.93 14.37 -1.18
C LEU A 265 30.42 14.21 -1.05
N ALA A 266 29.86 14.62 0.09
CA ALA A 266 28.41 14.56 0.33
C ALA A 266 27.64 15.43 -0.69
N THR A 267 28.13 16.63 -1.00
CA THR A 267 27.50 17.52 -1.98
C THR A 267 27.54 16.93 -3.39
N TRP A 268 28.69 16.44 -3.82
CA TRP A 268 28.82 15.80 -5.15
C TRP A 268 27.93 14.57 -5.28
N LEU A 269 27.81 13.77 -4.21
CA LEU A 269 26.88 12.64 -4.19
C LEU A 269 25.44 13.08 -4.38
N LEU A 270 24.98 14.10 -3.65
CA LEU A 270 23.62 14.59 -3.79
C LEU A 270 23.32 15.09 -5.20
N VAL A 271 24.22 15.90 -5.76
CA VAL A 271 24.08 16.38 -7.14
C VAL A 271 24.05 15.22 -8.13
N TYR A 272 24.97 14.28 -8.00
CA TYR A 272 25.05 13.10 -8.88
C TYR A 272 23.79 12.22 -8.76
N SER A 273 23.34 11.91 -7.54
CA SER A 273 22.19 11.04 -7.31
C SER A 273 20.89 11.68 -7.84
N LEU A 274 20.69 12.98 -7.62
CA LEU A 274 19.52 13.70 -8.12
C LEU A 274 19.54 13.82 -9.65
N ALA A 275 20.68 14.16 -10.23
CA ALA A 275 20.83 14.27 -11.69
C ALA A 275 20.62 12.92 -12.37
N GLY A 276 21.26 11.85 -11.88
CA GLY A 276 21.09 10.50 -12.43
C GLY A 276 19.66 9.98 -12.29
N THR A 277 19.05 10.20 -11.14
CA THR A 277 17.63 9.86 -10.93
C THR A 277 16.73 10.61 -11.91
N ALA A 278 16.95 11.90 -12.13
CA ALA A 278 16.18 12.70 -13.09
C ALA A 278 16.34 12.17 -14.53
N VAL A 279 17.56 11.81 -14.93
CA VAL A 279 17.84 11.21 -16.27
C VAL A 279 17.09 9.89 -16.43
N ILE A 280 17.14 9.00 -15.42
CA ILE A 280 16.45 7.71 -15.46
C ILE A 280 14.93 7.92 -15.55
N ILE A 281 14.35 8.81 -14.74
CA ILE A 281 12.91 9.12 -14.79
C ILE A 281 12.51 9.63 -16.18
N PHE A 282 13.31 10.52 -16.77
CA PHE A 282 13.02 11.06 -18.09
C PHE A 282 13.05 9.98 -19.17
N ALA A 283 14.10 9.14 -19.17
CA ALA A 283 14.23 8.03 -20.09
C ALA A 283 13.10 6.97 -19.92
N SER A 284 12.69 6.70 -18.70
CA SER A 284 11.65 5.70 -18.39
C SER A 284 10.25 6.10 -18.88
N ARG A 285 9.97 7.39 -19.10
CA ARG A 285 8.65 7.84 -19.62
C ARG A 285 8.32 7.18 -20.96
N LYS A 286 9.30 7.05 -21.84
CA LYS A 286 9.10 6.41 -23.15
C LYS A 286 8.83 4.90 -23.02
N LEU A 287 9.48 4.25 -22.06
CA LEU A 287 9.26 2.84 -21.77
C LEU A 287 7.83 2.59 -21.29
N VAL A 288 7.31 3.43 -20.39
CA VAL A 288 5.92 3.33 -19.89
C VAL A 288 4.92 3.47 -21.04
N GLU A 289 5.14 4.41 -21.96
CA GLU A 289 4.28 4.58 -23.15
C GLU A 289 4.31 3.32 -24.05
N LEU A 290 5.50 2.78 -24.33
CA LEU A 290 5.66 1.58 -25.16
C LEU A 290 5.02 0.34 -24.50
N ASN A 291 5.17 0.19 -23.19
CA ASN A 291 4.51 -0.89 -22.42
C ASN A 291 2.98 -0.78 -22.48
N TYR A 292 2.43 0.42 -22.32
CA TYR A 292 1.00 0.64 -22.43
C TYR A 292 0.49 0.29 -23.84
N GLN A 293 1.22 0.69 -24.89
CA GLN A 293 0.89 0.33 -26.27
C GLN A 293 0.98 -1.18 -26.48
N GLN A 294 1.98 -1.86 -25.88
CA GLN A 294 2.13 -3.30 -25.98
C GLN A 294 0.92 -4.04 -25.40
N LEU A 295 0.52 -3.67 -24.19
CA LEU A 295 -0.67 -4.27 -23.55
C LEU A 295 -1.93 -4.10 -24.39
N ARG A 296 -2.11 -2.94 -25.01
CA ARG A 296 -3.23 -2.66 -25.91
C ARG A 296 -3.20 -3.52 -27.19
N LEU A 297 -2.03 -3.66 -27.81
CA LEU A 297 -1.86 -4.45 -29.02
C LEU A 297 -2.05 -5.95 -28.75
N GLU A 298 -1.52 -6.44 -27.64
CA GLU A 298 -1.73 -7.82 -27.15
C GLU A 298 -3.22 -8.09 -26.87
N ALA A 299 -3.92 -7.17 -26.23
CA ALA A 299 -5.35 -7.27 -25.98
C ALA A 299 -6.15 -7.31 -27.30
N ASN A 300 -5.79 -6.48 -28.30
CA ASN A 300 -6.41 -6.47 -29.62
C ASN A 300 -6.16 -7.78 -30.38
N PHE A 301 -4.96 -8.34 -30.29
CA PHE A 301 -4.64 -9.65 -30.88
C PHE A 301 -5.47 -10.76 -30.21
N ARG A 302 -5.50 -10.79 -28.88
CA ARG A 302 -6.33 -11.75 -28.13
C ARG A 302 -7.80 -11.64 -28.49
N TYR A 303 -8.33 -10.42 -28.60
CA TYR A 303 -9.71 -10.19 -29.03
C TYR A 303 -9.97 -10.77 -30.40
N GLY A 304 -9.03 -10.63 -31.35
CA GLY A 304 -9.13 -11.26 -32.67
C GLY A 304 -9.26 -12.78 -32.59
N LEU A 305 -8.46 -13.44 -31.74
CA LEU A 305 -8.55 -14.89 -31.54
C LEU A 305 -9.87 -15.33 -30.89
N VAL A 306 -10.36 -14.54 -29.93
CA VAL A 306 -11.69 -14.78 -29.32
C VAL A 306 -12.78 -14.63 -30.35
N HIS A 307 -12.71 -13.62 -31.22
CA HIS A 307 -13.66 -13.43 -32.31
C HIS A 307 -13.71 -14.65 -33.26
N ILE A 308 -12.55 -15.19 -33.64
CA ILE A 308 -12.46 -16.42 -34.46
C ILE A 308 -13.16 -17.59 -33.75
N ARG A 309 -12.87 -17.78 -32.46
CA ARG A 309 -13.50 -18.86 -31.67
C ARG A 309 -15.00 -18.73 -31.56
N ASP A 310 -15.48 -17.54 -31.30
CA ASP A 310 -16.91 -17.28 -31.05
C ASP A 310 -17.73 -17.30 -32.35
N ASN A 311 -17.09 -17.10 -33.51
CA ASN A 311 -17.73 -17.16 -34.85
C ASN A 311 -17.25 -18.34 -35.69
N ALA A 312 -16.71 -19.41 -35.05
CA ALA A 312 -16.09 -20.54 -35.74
C ALA A 312 -17.01 -21.21 -36.79
N GLU A 313 -18.30 -21.37 -36.49
CA GLU A 313 -19.28 -21.94 -37.41
C GLU A 313 -19.48 -21.08 -38.68
N SER A 314 -19.60 -19.76 -38.49
CA SER A 314 -19.77 -18.82 -39.59
C SER A 314 -18.52 -18.79 -40.48
N ILE A 315 -17.34 -18.75 -39.88
CA ILE A 315 -16.04 -18.75 -40.58
C ILE A 315 -15.89 -20.03 -41.41
N ALA A 316 -16.19 -21.18 -40.81
CA ALA A 316 -16.16 -22.48 -41.51
C ALA A 316 -17.17 -22.56 -42.64
N PHE A 317 -18.41 -22.08 -42.43
CA PHE A 317 -19.47 -22.09 -43.43
C PHE A 317 -19.12 -21.25 -44.65
N TYR A 318 -18.57 -20.03 -44.44
CA TYR A 318 -18.21 -19.12 -45.53
C TYR A 318 -16.78 -19.32 -46.05
N ARG A 319 -16.02 -20.29 -45.51
CA ARG A 319 -14.60 -20.55 -45.83
C ARG A 319 -13.72 -19.31 -45.67
N GLY A 320 -13.95 -18.58 -44.55
CA GLY A 320 -13.30 -17.32 -44.23
C GLY A 320 -11.92 -17.42 -43.59
N GLU A 321 -11.34 -18.64 -43.42
CA GLU A 321 -10.11 -18.89 -42.66
C GLU A 321 -8.95 -18.02 -43.10
N ARG A 322 -8.76 -17.85 -44.42
CA ARG A 322 -7.66 -17.00 -44.94
C ARG A 322 -7.82 -15.52 -44.63
N GLN A 323 -9.06 -15.05 -44.50
CA GLN A 323 -9.34 -13.66 -44.13
C GLN A 323 -9.00 -13.42 -42.66
N GLU A 324 -9.45 -14.33 -41.81
CA GLU A 324 -9.20 -14.27 -40.37
C GLU A 324 -7.70 -14.45 -40.04
N GLU A 325 -7.00 -15.34 -40.75
CA GLU A 325 -5.57 -15.54 -40.65
C GLU A 325 -4.80 -14.21 -40.94
N ARG A 326 -5.14 -13.54 -42.07
CA ARG A 326 -4.49 -12.26 -42.41
C ARG A 326 -4.74 -11.18 -41.37
N GLU A 327 -5.96 -11.12 -40.83
CA GLU A 327 -6.28 -10.14 -39.78
C GLU A 327 -5.57 -10.45 -38.47
N ALA A 328 -5.48 -11.72 -38.07
CA ALA A 328 -4.72 -12.16 -36.92
C ALA A 328 -3.23 -11.86 -37.10
N ASP A 329 -2.64 -12.17 -38.26
CA ASP A 329 -1.26 -11.85 -38.60
C ASP A 329 -0.96 -10.35 -38.57
N ARG A 330 -1.88 -9.52 -39.09
CA ARG A 330 -1.77 -8.07 -39.06
C ARG A 330 -1.72 -7.55 -37.61
N ARG A 331 -2.59 -8.06 -36.75
CA ARG A 331 -2.63 -7.68 -35.32
C ARG A 331 -1.38 -8.15 -34.59
N LEU A 332 -0.97 -9.40 -34.81
CA LEU A 332 0.27 -9.95 -34.26
C LEU A 332 1.49 -9.15 -34.73
N GLY A 333 1.59 -8.84 -36.04
CA GLY A 333 2.67 -8.04 -36.60
C GLY A 333 2.76 -6.65 -35.96
N GLY A 334 1.61 -6.03 -35.63
CA GLY A 334 1.58 -4.79 -34.85
C GLY A 334 2.17 -4.91 -33.47
N ALA A 335 1.81 -5.98 -32.73
CA ALA A 335 2.34 -6.28 -31.40
C ALA A 335 3.85 -6.55 -31.44
N ILE A 336 4.31 -7.40 -32.37
CA ILE A 336 5.74 -7.71 -32.55
C ILE A 336 6.56 -6.46 -32.90
N LYS A 337 6.04 -5.60 -33.80
CA LYS A 337 6.73 -4.36 -34.16
C LYS A 337 6.90 -3.42 -32.98
N ASN A 338 5.88 -3.30 -32.13
CA ASN A 338 5.99 -2.47 -30.93
C ASN A 338 6.92 -3.12 -29.89
N TYR A 339 6.86 -4.45 -29.74
CA TYR A 339 7.73 -5.20 -28.82
C TYR A 339 9.21 -5.05 -29.18
N ASN A 340 9.55 -5.06 -30.46
CA ASN A 340 10.91 -4.78 -30.91
C ASN A 340 11.38 -3.38 -30.51
N ARG A 341 10.50 -2.37 -30.60
CA ARG A 341 10.84 -1.02 -30.12
C ARG A 341 11.04 -0.99 -28.61
N LEU A 342 10.22 -1.73 -27.88
CA LEU A 342 10.30 -1.87 -26.42
C LEU A 342 11.65 -2.49 -26.02
N ILE A 343 12.07 -3.60 -26.65
CA ILE A 343 13.36 -4.25 -26.39
C ILE A 343 14.53 -3.28 -26.62
N VAL A 344 14.51 -2.54 -27.73
CA VAL A 344 15.58 -1.55 -28.03
C VAL A 344 15.61 -0.46 -26.95
N TRP A 345 14.44 0.02 -26.51
CA TRP A 345 14.38 1.06 -25.49
C TRP A 345 14.77 0.56 -24.10
N GLU A 346 14.42 -0.68 -23.76
CA GLU A 346 14.90 -1.37 -22.55
C GLU A 346 16.42 -1.51 -22.54
N ALA A 347 17.02 -1.87 -23.68
CA ALA A 347 18.47 -1.93 -23.82
C ALA A 347 19.12 -0.56 -23.58
N VAL A 348 18.57 0.51 -24.15
CA VAL A 348 19.05 1.89 -23.94
C VAL A 348 18.97 2.27 -22.46
N ILE A 349 17.84 2.02 -21.80
CA ILE A 349 17.69 2.29 -20.36
C ILE A 349 18.67 1.47 -19.54
N THR A 350 18.87 0.20 -19.89
CA THR A 350 19.85 -0.66 -19.23
C THR A 350 21.26 -0.09 -19.33
N VAL A 351 21.66 0.41 -20.50
CA VAL A 351 22.96 1.06 -20.67
C VAL A 351 23.08 2.32 -19.79
N ILE A 352 22.04 3.16 -19.76
CA ILE A 352 22.01 4.35 -18.89
C ILE A 352 22.15 3.97 -17.42
N GLN A 353 21.37 3.00 -16.95
CA GLN A 353 21.42 2.53 -15.56
C GLN A 353 22.77 1.92 -15.20
N ARG A 354 23.34 1.07 -16.08
CA ARG A 354 24.66 0.46 -15.84
C ARG A 354 25.78 1.49 -15.85
N SER A 355 25.72 2.47 -16.76
CA SER A 355 26.68 3.57 -16.78
C SER A 355 26.60 4.38 -15.48
N TYR A 356 25.39 4.67 -15.01
CA TYR A 356 25.17 5.33 -13.73
C TYR A 356 25.73 4.53 -12.56
N ASP A 357 25.49 3.20 -12.50
CA ASP A 357 26.02 2.32 -11.45
C ASP A 357 27.57 2.24 -11.47
N TYR A 358 28.18 2.11 -12.65
CA TYR A 358 29.64 2.05 -12.76
C TYR A 358 30.29 3.38 -12.37
N PHE A 359 29.73 4.50 -12.82
CA PHE A 359 30.26 5.81 -12.48
C PHE A 359 30.11 6.13 -10.99
N SER A 360 29.04 5.64 -10.37
CA SER A 360 28.82 5.80 -8.93
C SER A 360 29.89 5.14 -8.06
N ARG A 361 30.45 4.03 -8.51
CA ARG A 361 31.55 3.33 -7.82
C ARG A 361 32.87 4.04 -7.97
N PHE A 362 33.06 4.77 -9.06
CA PHE A 362 34.31 5.48 -9.36
C PHE A 362 34.35 6.90 -8.75
N LEU A 363 33.21 7.54 -8.60
CA LEU A 363 33.12 8.93 -8.12
C LEU A 363 33.73 9.15 -6.74
N PRO A 364 33.55 8.29 -5.71
CA PRO A 364 34.20 8.45 -4.42
C PRO A 364 35.74 8.49 -4.53
N TRP A 365 36.30 7.67 -5.40
CA TRP A 365 37.76 7.65 -5.64
C TRP A 365 38.27 8.98 -6.17
N LEU A 366 37.58 9.59 -7.13
CA LEU A 366 37.97 10.88 -7.70
C LEU A 366 37.95 12.02 -6.66
N VAL A 367 36.97 11.99 -5.76
CA VAL A 367 36.81 13.06 -4.77
C VAL A 367 37.75 12.87 -3.56
N ILE A 368 38.01 11.61 -3.17
CA ILE A 368 38.83 11.32 -1.98
C ILE A 368 40.32 11.32 -2.30
N ALA A 369 40.74 10.92 -3.51
CA ALA A 369 42.16 10.82 -3.85
C ALA A 369 42.97 12.11 -3.58
N PRO A 370 42.51 13.32 -3.96
CA PRO A 370 43.23 14.55 -3.61
C PRO A 370 43.38 14.75 -2.08
N ILE A 371 42.34 14.43 -1.30
CA ILE A 371 42.33 14.57 0.16
C ILE A 371 43.28 13.55 0.79
N TYR A 372 43.31 12.33 0.26
CA TYR A 372 44.25 11.30 0.68
C TYR A 372 45.71 11.66 0.36
N PHE A 373 46.00 12.15 -0.84
CA PHE A 373 47.36 12.60 -1.19
C PHE A 373 47.82 13.81 -0.36
N ALA A 374 46.88 14.63 0.11
CA ALA A 374 47.16 15.69 1.09
C ALA A 374 47.40 15.15 2.54
N LYS A 375 47.26 13.82 2.74
CA LYS A 375 47.37 13.12 4.06
C LYS A 375 46.36 13.58 5.10
N GLU A 376 45.19 14.07 4.65
CA GLU A 376 44.11 14.49 5.54
C GLU A 376 43.22 13.32 5.99
N VAL A 377 43.22 12.22 5.24
CA VAL A 377 42.42 11.02 5.54
C VAL A 377 43.23 9.75 5.31
N ASP A 378 42.84 8.66 6.00
CA ASP A 378 43.42 7.33 5.86
C ASP A 378 42.89 6.62 4.60
N PHE A 379 43.62 5.60 4.13
CA PHE A 379 43.23 4.80 2.95
C PHE A 379 41.85 4.14 3.10
N GLY A 380 41.54 3.58 4.29
CA GLY A 380 40.25 2.93 4.55
C GLY A 380 39.02 3.83 4.38
N VAL A 381 39.20 5.15 4.25
CA VAL A 381 38.12 6.08 3.93
C VAL A 381 37.55 5.81 2.53
N PHE A 382 38.34 5.26 1.59
CA PHE A 382 37.86 4.90 0.24
C PHE A 382 36.77 3.85 0.30
N GLY A 383 36.98 2.75 1.07
CA GLY A 383 36.00 1.69 1.23
C GLY A 383 34.76 2.18 1.99
N GLN A 384 34.96 2.90 3.10
CA GLN A 384 33.86 3.49 3.86
C GLN A 384 32.98 4.41 3.02
N ALA A 385 33.61 5.30 2.26
CA ALA A 385 32.90 6.24 1.40
C ALA A 385 32.17 5.54 0.25
N SER A 386 32.78 4.51 -0.35
CA SER A 386 32.16 3.71 -1.40
C SER A 386 30.91 2.98 -0.91
N ILE A 387 30.96 2.40 0.30
CA ILE A 387 29.79 1.79 0.93
C ILE A 387 28.73 2.85 1.20
N ALA A 388 29.09 3.96 1.83
CA ALA A 388 28.15 5.03 2.17
C ALA A 388 27.48 5.61 0.91
N PHE A 389 28.28 5.86 -0.14
CA PHE A 389 27.80 6.35 -1.42
C PHE A 389 26.78 5.40 -2.06
N SER A 390 27.08 4.10 -2.08
CA SER A 390 26.18 3.08 -2.62
C SER A 390 24.86 3.01 -1.85
N GLN A 391 24.91 3.11 -0.52
CA GLN A 391 23.71 3.08 0.32
C GLN A 391 22.81 4.31 0.11
N VAL A 392 23.40 5.50 -0.01
CA VAL A 392 22.64 6.73 -0.30
C VAL A 392 22.02 6.66 -1.70
N LEU A 393 22.79 6.19 -2.68
CA LEU A 393 22.32 6.04 -4.06
C LEU A 393 21.13 5.08 -4.14
N PHE A 394 21.24 3.92 -3.47
CA PHE A 394 20.16 2.95 -3.39
C PHE A 394 18.90 3.55 -2.76
N SER A 395 19.07 4.32 -1.69
CA SER A 395 17.96 4.97 -0.97
C SER A 395 17.23 5.99 -1.84
N VAL A 396 17.95 6.82 -2.59
CA VAL A 396 17.37 7.82 -3.52
C VAL A 396 16.68 7.14 -4.70
N SER A 397 17.28 6.08 -5.24
CA SER A 397 16.74 5.35 -6.40
C SER A 397 15.57 4.45 -6.05
N TYR A 398 15.25 4.23 -4.76
CA TYR A 398 14.20 3.32 -4.33
C TYR A 398 12.84 3.60 -4.99
N ILE A 399 12.39 4.85 -5.00
CA ILE A 399 11.09 5.24 -5.56
C ILE A 399 11.05 4.95 -7.06
N VAL A 400 12.12 5.25 -7.78
CA VAL A 400 12.22 5.05 -9.24
C VAL A 400 12.20 3.56 -9.58
N ASN A 401 12.95 2.76 -8.84
CA ASN A 401 13.05 1.32 -9.06
C ASN A 401 11.75 0.55 -8.74
N ASN A 402 10.82 1.19 -8.00
CA ASN A 402 9.55 0.57 -7.59
C ASN A 402 8.31 1.30 -8.17
N ILE A 403 8.46 2.11 -9.21
CA ILE A 403 7.37 2.95 -9.72
C ILE A 403 6.16 2.14 -10.18
N ASP A 404 6.38 1.00 -10.85
CA ASP A 404 5.31 0.12 -11.33
C ASP A 404 4.54 -0.50 -10.17
N ARG A 405 5.26 -0.94 -9.13
CA ARG A 405 4.66 -1.48 -7.90
C ARG A 405 3.85 -0.42 -7.15
N LEU A 406 4.35 0.81 -7.08
CA LEU A 406 3.64 1.94 -6.48
C LEU A 406 2.39 2.32 -7.29
N ALA A 407 2.45 2.28 -8.62
CA ALA A 407 1.32 2.54 -9.50
C ALA A 407 0.21 1.47 -9.34
N ALA A 408 0.59 0.18 -9.35
CA ALA A 408 -0.34 -0.92 -9.11
C ALA A 408 -0.99 -0.84 -7.72
N PHE A 409 -0.20 -0.47 -6.70
CA PHE A 409 -0.68 -0.25 -5.34
C PHE A 409 -1.68 0.90 -5.26
N SER A 410 -1.40 2.04 -5.90
CA SER A 410 -2.31 3.19 -5.98
C SER A 410 -3.66 2.82 -6.63
N ALA A 411 -3.64 2.01 -7.69
CA ALA A 411 -4.84 1.50 -8.33
C ALA A 411 -5.65 0.58 -7.39
N SER A 412 -4.98 -0.32 -6.65
CA SER A 412 -5.62 -1.20 -5.68
C SER A 412 -6.29 -0.43 -4.54
N ILE A 413 -5.63 0.62 -4.01
CA ILE A 413 -6.21 1.51 -3.00
C ILE A 413 -7.50 2.15 -3.52
N SER A 414 -7.47 2.70 -4.75
CA SER A 414 -8.62 3.41 -5.32
C SER A 414 -9.82 2.48 -5.54
N ARG A 415 -9.58 1.24 -6.02
CA ARG A 415 -10.63 0.24 -6.20
C ARG A 415 -11.24 -0.21 -4.88
N LEU A 416 -10.40 -0.49 -3.89
CA LEU A 416 -10.85 -0.95 -2.58
C LEU A 416 -11.64 0.13 -1.84
N GLU A 417 -11.19 1.38 -1.90
CA GLU A 417 -11.88 2.52 -1.31
C GLU A 417 -13.22 2.77 -2.01
N GLY A 418 -13.28 2.69 -3.34
CA GLY A 418 -14.52 2.80 -4.11
C GLY A 418 -15.52 1.69 -3.73
N PHE A 419 -15.06 0.46 -3.57
CA PHE A 419 -15.90 -0.65 -3.08
C PHE A 419 -16.43 -0.37 -1.68
N GLN A 420 -15.56 -0.02 -0.73
CA GLN A 420 -15.96 0.26 0.65
C GLN A 420 -16.96 1.42 0.72
N SER A 421 -16.73 2.51 0.00
CA SER A 421 -17.63 3.67 -0.02
C SER A 421 -19.03 3.32 -0.53
N LYS A 422 -19.15 2.48 -1.57
CA LYS A 422 -20.45 2.05 -2.10
C LYS A 422 -21.18 1.12 -1.12
N VAL A 423 -20.49 0.17 -0.50
CA VAL A 423 -21.08 -0.68 0.54
C VAL A 423 -21.57 0.14 1.74
N ASP A 424 -20.81 1.16 2.15
CA ASP A 424 -21.18 2.05 3.23
C ASP A 424 -22.42 2.90 2.87
N LEU A 425 -22.54 3.39 1.64
CA LEU A 425 -23.72 4.12 1.14
C LEU A 425 -25.00 3.25 1.17
N ILE A 426 -24.90 1.99 0.71
CA ILE A 426 -26.01 1.04 0.76
C ILE A 426 -26.45 0.79 2.21
N SER A 427 -25.49 0.62 3.12
CA SER A 427 -25.77 0.43 4.53
C SER A 427 -26.46 1.62 5.19
N GLN A 428 -26.12 2.86 4.78
CA GLN A 428 -26.75 4.09 5.26
C GLN A 428 -28.16 4.29 4.70
N ALA A 429 -28.36 4.00 3.41
CA ALA A 429 -29.66 4.14 2.75
C ALA A 429 -30.74 3.19 3.32
N GLN A 430 -30.33 2.08 3.92
CA GLN A 430 -31.26 1.09 4.52
C GLN A 430 -31.43 1.24 6.05
N GLN A 431 -30.78 2.21 6.69
CA GLN A 431 -31.11 2.55 8.08
C GLN A 431 -32.48 3.23 8.09
N PRO A 432 -33.45 2.74 8.89
CA PRO A 432 -34.74 3.42 9.02
C PRO A 432 -34.47 4.84 9.49
N SER A 433 -35.00 5.81 8.74
CA SER A 433 -34.97 7.21 9.19
C SER A 433 -35.55 7.27 10.61
N PRO A 434 -34.93 8.00 11.56
CA PRO A 434 -35.51 8.17 12.88
C PRO A 434 -36.94 8.66 12.68
N PRO A 435 -37.94 8.16 13.45
CA PRO A 435 -39.32 8.57 13.29
C PRO A 435 -39.40 10.08 13.37
N ALA A 436 -39.93 10.70 12.30
CA ALA A 436 -40.14 12.13 12.27
C ALA A 436 -40.95 12.48 13.52
N GLN A 437 -40.39 13.31 14.40
CA GLN A 437 -41.14 13.87 15.53
C GLN A 437 -42.40 14.49 14.97
N PRO A 438 -43.59 14.19 15.51
CA PRO A 438 -44.83 14.81 15.04
C PRO A 438 -44.70 16.30 15.23
N ALA A 439 -44.58 17.04 14.12
CA ALA A 439 -44.64 18.49 14.12
C ALA A 439 -46.00 18.87 14.67
N GLY A 440 -45.97 19.52 15.81
CA GLY A 440 -47.17 19.98 16.50
C GLY A 440 -48.10 20.75 15.56
N LEU A 441 -49.36 20.41 15.68
CA LEU A 441 -50.50 21.11 15.10
C LEU A 441 -50.37 22.62 15.25
N ARG A 442 -50.06 23.32 14.17
CA ARG A 442 -50.38 24.75 14.03
C ARG A 442 -50.68 25.05 12.56
N GLY A 443 -51.94 25.46 12.33
CA GLY A 443 -52.33 26.31 11.22
C GLY A 443 -52.92 25.61 9.99
N LEU A 444 -54.17 25.15 10.11
CA LEU A 444 -55.09 25.13 8.96
C LEU A 444 -55.36 26.59 8.55
N GLN A 445 -54.98 26.95 7.31
CA GLN A 445 -55.81 27.83 6.46
C GLN A 445 -55.12 28.08 5.10
N GLY A 446 -55.83 27.73 4.06
CA GLY A 446 -55.85 28.53 2.83
C GLY A 446 -55.13 28.04 1.63
N LEU A 447 -55.95 27.63 0.67
CA LEU A 447 -55.88 27.94 -0.76
C LEU A 447 -55.50 26.82 -1.74
N SER A 448 -56.57 26.45 -2.42
CA SER A 448 -56.68 25.81 -3.72
C SER A 448 -55.69 26.32 -4.80
N GLY A 449 -55.15 25.42 -5.60
CA GLY A 449 -54.41 25.73 -6.83
C GLY A 449 -54.10 24.48 -7.63
N SER A 450 -54.78 24.33 -8.74
CA SER A 450 -54.81 23.26 -9.72
C SER A 450 -53.51 23.01 -10.47
N GLY A 451 -53.16 21.67 -10.68
CA GLY A 451 -52.57 21.02 -11.85
C GLY A 451 -51.10 21.17 -12.18
N PRO A 452 -50.55 20.42 -13.12
CA PRO A 452 -50.66 18.93 -13.31
C PRO A 452 -49.32 18.18 -13.34
N ALA A 453 -49.40 16.89 -13.13
CA ALA A 453 -48.61 15.77 -13.70
C ALA A 453 -47.08 15.88 -13.80
N GLY A 454 -46.39 14.94 -13.13
CA GLY A 454 -45.03 14.57 -13.46
C GLY A 454 -44.40 13.59 -12.46
N SER A 455 -44.28 12.33 -12.92
CA SER A 455 -43.37 11.30 -12.41
C SER A 455 -43.71 10.68 -11.04
N ALA A 456 -44.38 9.55 -11.12
CA ALA A 456 -44.61 8.62 -10.03
C ALA A 456 -43.31 7.85 -9.72
N ALA A 457 -42.63 8.21 -8.66
CA ALA A 457 -41.75 7.30 -7.94
C ALA A 457 -42.63 6.39 -7.10
N ALA A 458 -42.64 5.07 -7.40
CA ALA A 458 -43.39 4.09 -6.65
C ALA A 458 -42.79 3.96 -5.23
N ALA A 459 -43.42 4.64 -4.28
CA ALA A 459 -43.19 4.42 -2.87
C ALA A 459 -43.84 3.08 -2.47
N VAL A 460 -43.03 2.06 -2.24
CA VAL A 460 -43.48 0.85 -1.53
C VAL A 460 -43.70 1.21 -0.07
N SER A 461 -44.91 1.48 0.30
CA SER A 461 -45.33 1.64 1.69
C SER A 461 -45.43 0.25 2.33
N ALA A 462 -44.41 -0.13 3.09
CA ALA A 462 -44.50 -1.26 4.01
C ALA A 462 -45.33 -0.83 5.23
N ALA A 463 -46.63 -1.13 5.20
CA ALA A 463 -47.47 -1.03 6.38
C ALA A 463 -47.13 -2.18 7.32
N THR A 464 -46.44 -1.90 8.42
CA THR A 464 -46.34 -2.77 9.59
C THR A 464 -47.70 -2.81 10.30
N ALA A 465 -48.42 -3.90 10.12
CA ALA A 465 -49.51 -4.26 11.02
C ALA A 465 -49.02 -5.47 11.85
N ALA A 466 -48.68 -5.22 13.10
CA ALA A 466 -48.67 -6.26 14.14
C ALA A 466 -50.12 -6.55 14.51
N ASP A 467 -50.60 -7.75 14.26
CA ASP A 467 -51.27 -8.59 15.26
C ASP A 467 -51.77 -9.91 14.65
N SER A 468 -51.68 -10.94 15.47
CA SER A 468 -52.42 -12.22 15.46
C SER A 468 -51.85 -13.37 14.64
N ALA A 469 -51.77 -14.49 15.34
CA ALA A 469 -51.43 -15.85 14.94
C ALA A 469 -52.15 -16.29 13.64
N GLY A 470 -51.41 -16.42 12.55
CA GLY A 470 -51.92 -16.88 11.28
C GLY A 470 -51.42 -16.06 10.06
N ALA A 471 -50.45 -15.18 10.25
CA ALA A 471 -49.99 -14.27 9.21
C ALA A 471 -49.42 -15.02 8.00
N ALA A 472 -49.92 -14.69 6.81
CA ALA A 472 -49.37 -15.15 5.53
C ALA A 472 -47.88 -14.70 5.38
N ALA A 473 -47.02 -15.59 4.89
CA ALA A 473 -45.62 -15.30 4.74
C ALA A 473 -45.37 -14.26 3.62
N ILE A 474 -46.21 -14.26 2.59
CA ILE A 474 -46.15 -13.29 1.45
C ILE A 474 -47.58 -12.91 1.07
N VAL A 475 -47.89 -11.62 1.00
CA VAL A 475 -49.17 -11.10 0.54
C VAL A 475 -48.88 -10.04 -0.54
N LEU A 476 -49.30 -10.31 -1.77
CA LEU A 476 -49.32 -9.35 -2.87
C LEU A 476 -50.77 -8.92 -3.10
N ARG A 477 -51.03 -7.62 -3.20
CA ARG A 477 -52.38 -7.09 -3.49
C ARG A 477 -52.28 -6.07 -4.59
N HIS A 478 -52.97 -6.32 -5.71
CA HIS A 478 -53.06 -5.41 -6.86
C HIS A 478 -51.69 -4.91 -7.36
N VAL A 479 -50.69 -5.81 -7.48
CA VAL A 479 -49.32 -5.47 -7.88
C VAL A 479 -49.16 -5.63 -9.38
N ASP A 480 -48.67 -4.58 -10.05
CA ASP A 480 -48.24 -4.63 -11.43
C ASP A 480 -46.75 -4.95 -11.53
N LEU A 481 -46.41 -6.02 -12.23
CA LEU A 481 -45.03 -6.45 -12.42
C LEU A 481 -44.45 -5.80 -13.68
N VAL A 482 -43.59 -4.83 -13.54
CA VAL A 482 -42.86 -4.20 -14.64
C VAL A 482 -41.37 -4.58 -14.50
N PRO A 483 -40.74 -5.11 -15.57
CA PRO A 483 -39.31 -5.44 -15.49
C PRO A 483 -38.44 -4.19 -15.38
N PRO A 484 -37.28 -4.24 -14.71
CA PRO A 484 -36.34 -3.13 -14.67
C PRO A 484 -35.96 -2.67 -16.10
N GLY A 485 -36.09 -1.38 -16.39
CA GLY A 485 -35.82 -0.82 -17.73
C GLY A 485 -36.91 -1.02 -18.80
N GLY A 486 -38.00 -1.71 -18.47
CA GLY A 486 -39.12 -1.93 -19.39
C GLY A 486 -40.32 -1.03 -19.07
N ASN A 487 -41.02 -0.56 -20.13
CA ASN A 487 -42.25 0.24 -19.96
C ASN A 487 -43.53 -0.62 -20.04
N ARG A 488 -43.42 -1.93 -20.18
CA ARG A 488 -44.57 -2.84 -20.34
C ARG A 488 -44.72 -3.74 -19.13
N ALA A 489 -45.91 -3.73 -18.52
CA ALA A 489 -46.24 -4.65 -17.45
C ALA A 489 -46.28 -6.09 -17.96
N LEU A 490 -45.53 -7.01 -17.33
CA LEU A 490 -45.55 -8.46 -17.61
C LEU A 490 -46.78 -9.13 -16.98
N VAL A 491 -47.17 -8.67 -15.80
CA VAL A 491 -48.35 -9.11 -15.09
C VAL A 491 -49.04 -7.87 -14.52
N ARG A 492 -50.36 -7.77 -14.66
CA ARG A 492 -51.16 -6.68 -14.11
C ARG A 492 -52.09 -7.21 -13.03
N ASP A 493 -52.32 -6.39 -12.02
CA ASP A 493 -53.30 -6.64 -10.98
C ASP A 493 -53.08 -8.00 -10.24
N LEU A 494 -51.82 -8.30 -9.95
CA LEU A 494 -51.45 -9.55 -9.29
C LEU A 494 -51.85 -9.52 -7.80
N SER A 495 -52.76 -10.38 -7.42
CA SER A 495 -53.14 -10.61 -6.04
C SER A 495 -52.86 -12.05 -5.65
N LEU A 496 -51.93 -12.25 -4.71
CA LEU A 496 -51.46 -13.58 -4.29
C LEU A 496 -51.17 -13.59 -2.78
N THR A 497 -51.63 -14.64 -2.10
CA THR A 497 -51.31 -14.87 -0.68
C THR A 497 -50.65 -16.25 -0.55
N VAL A 498 -49.44 -16.26 0.05
CA VAL A 498 -48.73 -17.53 0.34
C VAL A 498 -48.58 -17.65 1.85
N GLY A 499 -49.14 -18.69 2.44
CA GLY A 499 -49.05 -18.95 3.87
C GLY A 499 -47.71 -19.54 4.29
N PRO A 500 -47.40 -19.54 5.59
CA PRO A 500 -46.21 -20.19 6.12
C PRO A 500 -46.26 -21.69 5.80
N ARG A 501 -45.12 -22.23 5.30
CA ARG A 501 -44.95 -23.60 4.82
C ARG A 501 -45.73 -24.01 3.56
N GLN A 502 -46.40 -23.09 2.86
CA GLN A 502 -46.95 -23.34 1.55
C GLN A 502 -45.85 -23.28 0.48
N ARG A 503 -46.00 -24.12 -0.55
CA ARG A 503 -45.09 -24.15 -1.70
C ARG A 503 -45.80 -23.56 -2.91
N LEU A 504 -45.19 -22.54 -3.53
CA LEU A 504 -45.68 -21.94 -4.77
C LEU A 504 -44.83 -22.43 -5.92
N LEU A 505 -45.46 -23.00 -6.94
CA LEU A 505 -44.82 -23.35 -8.20
C LEU A 505 -45.18 -22.30 -9.25
N VAL A 506 -44.17 -21.60 -9.80
CA VAL A 506 -44.33 -20.61 -10.85
C VAL A 506 -43.92 -21.24 -12.20
N VAL A 507 -44.85 -21.45 -13.09
CA VAL A 507 -44.64 -22.09 -14.41
C VAL A 507 -44.95 -21.12 -15.54
N GLY A 508 -44.26 -21.27 -16.67
CA GLY A 508 -44.47 -20.46 -17.86
C GLY A 508 -43.31 -20.60 -18.86
N PRO A 509 -43.47 -20.15 -20.11
CA PRO A 509 -42.42 -20.19 -21.14
C PRO A 509 -41.20 -19.35 -20.73
N SER A 510 -40.06 -19.58 -21.41
CA SER A 510 -38.86 -18.76 -21.21
C SER A 510 -39.13 -17.29 -21.55
N GLY A 511 -38.67 -16.35 -20.75
CA GLY A 511 -38.87 -14.91 -21.01
C GLY A 511 -40.21 -14.33 -20.50
N CYS A 512 -41.14 -15.12 -19.93
CA CYS A 512 -42.46 -14.63 -19.45
C CYS A 512 -42.43 -13.87 -18.13
N GLY A 513 -41.26 -13.61 -17.55
CA GLY A 513 -41.13 -12.82 -16.32
C GLY A 513 -41.09 -13.62 -15.00
N LYS A 514 -40.85 -14.96 -15.02
CA LYS A 514 -40.75 -15.77 -13.78
C LYS A 514 -39.72 -15.22 -12.81
N THR A 515 -38.55 -14.90 -13.30
CA THR A 515 -37.44 -14.33 -12.47
C THR A 515 -37.81 -12.96 -11.94
N SER A 516 -38.50 -12.12 -12.74
CA SER A 516 -38.99 -10.81 -12.33
C SER A 516 -40.04 -10.91 -11.23
N PHE A 517 -40.90 -11.93 -11.31
CA PHE A 517 -41.90 -12.24 -10.27
C PHE A 517 -41.24 -12.64 -8.93
N LEU A 518 -40.16 -13.43 -8.98
CA LEU A 518 -39.44 -13.84 -7.77
C LEU A 518 -38.58 -12.69 -7.14
N ARG A 519 -38.44 -11.57 -7.83
CA ARG A 519 -37.74 -10.38 -7.34
C ARG A 519 -38.66 -9.35 -6.66
N LEU A 520 -39.99 -9.54 -6.72
CA LEU A 520 -40.96 -8.79 -5.92
C LEU A 520 -40.82 -9.11 -4.44
#